data_d58643d94d4618d1350a68db7a8a2f65
#
_entry.id   d58643d94d4618d1350a68db7a8a2f65
#
_cell.length_a   1.000
_cell.length_b   1.000
_cell.length_c   1.000
_cell.angle_alpha   90.00
_cell.angle_beta   90.00
_cell.angle_gamma   90.00
#
_symmetry.space_group_name_H-M   'P 1'
#
loop_
_entity.id
_entity.type
_entity.pdbx_description
1 polymer ?
#
loop_
_entity_poly.entity_id
_entity_poly.type
_entity_poly.pdbx_seq_one_letter_code
_entity_poly.pdbx_strand_id
1 'polypeptide(L)'
;MTTSYRPSLIAGEKLGLRYALTLPQSTLAGQRGEQLGRRSGSSVDFQDYRDYQPGDDLRHIDWNAYARTDQLTVKLFREEVRPHLDLILDTSGSMALTDSTKADALHQLAAIFATAADNARCSQAVWMTGEGFQRVANDSQPPSAWGDIPLGNAIPFEEAHSLLPPRLRRQGIRVIISDLFWPGNPLPTLRKLTEGAASVHIVQLLAPGDLEPPQPGNVQLEDAETGE
;
A
#
# COMPACT_ATOMS: atom_id res chain seq x y z
N MET A 1 -11.65 26.95 -8.28
CA MET A 1 -10.29 26.76 -8.85
C MET A 1 -9.73 25.49 -8.23
N THR A 2 -9.46 24.47 -9.05
CA THR A 2 -8.87 23.22 -8.53
C THR A 2 -7.44 23.49 -8.09
N THR A 3 -7.16 23.40 -6.82
CA THR A 3 -5.80 23.57 -6.28
C THR A 3 -4.95 22.41 -6.82
N SER A 4 -3.87 22.73 -7.52
CA SER A 4 -2.95 21.71 -8.01
C SER A 4 -1.90 21.38 -6.96
N TYR A 5 -1.87 20.15 -6.48
CA TYR A 5 -0.87 19.65 -5.52
C TYR A 5 0.39 19.07 -6.19
N ARG A 6 0.54 19.28 -7.49
CA ARG A 6 1.73 18.84 -8.23
C ARG A 6 3.06 19.30 -7.66
N PRO A 7 3.22 20.56 -7.13
CA PRO A 7 4.45 20.96 -6.47
C PRO A 7 4.80 20.09 -5.27
N SER A 8 3.80 19.68 -4.47
CA SER A 8 3.98 18.82 -3.29
C SER A 8 4.39 17.40 -3.69
N LEU A 9 3.81 16.86 -4.77
CA LEU A 9 4.23 15.57 -5.34
C LEU A 9 5.69 15.62 -5.81
N ILE A 10 6.10 16.66 -6.52
CA ILE A 10 7.48 16.83 -6.99
C ILE A 10 8.46 16.96 -5.80
N ALA A 11 8.09 17.74 -4.77
CA ALA A 11 8.91 17.90 -3.58
C ALA A 11 9.07 16.56 -2.83
N GLY A 12 7.98 15.82 -2.70
CA GLY A 12 7.99 14.50 -2.07
C GLY A 12 8.81 13.49 -2.85
N GLU A 13 8.70 13.44 -4.18
CA GLU A 13 9.51 12.59 -5.03
C GLU A 13 11.01 12.84 -4.84
N LYS A 14 11.42 14.11 -4.86
CA LYS A 14 12.84 14.48 -4.62
C LYS A 14 13.34 14.05 -3.25
N LEU A 15 12.51 14.15 -2.21
CA LEU A 15 12.86 13.67 -0.88
C LEU A 15 12.91 12.13 -0.85
N GLY A 16 11.96 11.48 -1.48
CA GLY A 16 11.84 10.03 -1.54
C GLY A 16 13.06 9.34 -2.17
N LEU A 17 13.77 9.99 -3.10
CA LEU A 17 15.00 9.47 -3.70
C LEU A 17 16.11 9.14 -2.67
N ARG A 18 16.04 9.71 -1.46
CA ARG A 18 17.01 9.47 -0.39
C ARG A 18 16.70 8.25 0.47
N TYR A 19 15.55 7.64 0.27
CA TYR A 19 15.02 6.57 1.11
C TYR A 19 14.70 5.33 0.28
N ALA A 20 14.74 4.18 0.91
CA ALA A 20 14.20 2.94 0.38
C ALA A 20 13.35 2.28 1.48
N LEU A 21 12.25 1.65 1.11
CA LEU A 21 11.43 0.94 2.08
C LEU A 21 12.20 -0.24 2.66
N THR A 22 12.16 -0.38 3.98
CA THR A 22 12.62 -1.59 4.64
C THR A 22 11.59 -2.70 4.43
N LEU A 23 12.01 -3.77 3.78
CA LEU A 23 11.14 -4.89 3.47
C LEU A 23 11.06 -5.86 4.65
N PRO A 24 9.86 -6.27 5.08
CA PRO A 24 9.71 -7.32 6.07
C PRO A 24 10.36 -8.62 5.58
N GLN A 25 11.06 -9.32 6.46
CA GLN A 25 11.72 -10.59 6.11
C GLN A 25 10.73 -11.65 5.61
N SER A 26 9.47 -11.59 6.04
CA SER A 26 8.39 -12.47 5.59
C SER A 26 8.02 -12.29 4.12
N THR A 27 8.25 -11.10 3.54
CA THR A 27 8.03 -10.85 2.11
C THR A 27 9.18 -11.36 1.24
N LEU A 28 10.36 -11.52 1.82
CA LEU A 28 11.57 -12.03 1.15
C LEU A 28 11.69 -13.55 1.25
N ALA A 29 11.07 -14.15 2.27
CA ALA A 29 10.98 -15.59 2.41
C ALA A 29 9.71 -16.06 1.71
N GLY A 30 9.79 -16.40 0.44
CA GLY A 30 8.75 -17.19 -0.22
C GLY A 30 8.37 -18.36 0.69
N GLN A 31 7.07 -18.58 0.90
CA GLN A 31 6.54 -19.59 1.84
C GLN A 31 7.31 -20.91 1.71
N ARG A 32 7.98 -21.30 2.78
CA ARG A 32 8.48 -22.64 2.93
C ARG A 32 7.29 -23.60 2.92
N GLY A 33 7.18 -24.35 1.84
CA GLY A 33 6.33 -25.53 1.76
C GLY A 33 4.84 -25.23 1.54
N GLU A 34 4.30 -25.74 0.45
CA GLU A 34 2.93 -26.10 0.11
C GLU A 34 2.18 -25.37 -1.00
N GLN A 35 2.73 -24.37 -1.67
CA GLN A 35 2.11 -23.90 -2.94
C GLN A 35 3.11 -23.69 -4.06
N LEU A 36 3.88 -24.72 -4.36
CA LEU A 36 4.59 -24.87 -5.62
C LEU A 36 3.58 -25.28 -6.70
N GLY A 37 3.09 -24.33 -7.44
CA GLY A 37 2.36 -24.66 -8.64
C GLY A 37 1.09 -23.86 -8.83
N ARG A 38 1.22 -22.72 -9.48
CA ARG A 38 0.24 -22.18 -10.43
C ARG A 38 0.42 -20.69 -10.73
N ARG A 39 1.60 -20.28 -11.15
CA ARG A 39 1.71 -19.02 -11.95
C ARG A 39 2.85 -19.14 -12.94
N SER A 40 2.50 -19.30 -14.20
CA SER A 40 3.38 -19.11 -15.34
C SER A 40 3.75 -17.62 -15.42
N GLY A 41 5.04 -17.28 -15.34
CA GLY A 41 5.51 -15.93 -15.67
C GLY A 41 6.49 -15.25 -14.73
N SER A 42 6.88 -15.83 -13.58
CA SER A 42 7.94 -15.26 -12.74
C SER A 42 9.28 -15.91 -13.06
N SER A 43 10.36 -15.13 -13.05
CA SER A 43 11.73 -15.64 -13.07
C SER A 43 11.91 -16.52 -11.85
N VAL A 44 12.13 -17.81 -12.08
CA VAL A 44 12.23 -18.82 -11.03
C VAL A 44 13.71 -19.14 -10.92
N ASP A 45 14.37 -18.63 -9.87
CA ASP A 45 15.77 -18.96 -9.62
C ASP A 45 15.88 -20.34 -8.95
N PHE A 46 16.77 -21.17 -9.48
CA PHE A 46 17.13 -22.43 -8.87
C PHE A 46 17.73 -22.17 -7.47
N GLN A 47 17.17 -22.83 -6.44
CA GLN A 47 17.64 -22.68 -5.07
C GLN A 47 18.49 -23.86 -4.61
N ASP A 48 17.94 -25.10 -4.71
CA ASP A 48 18.55 -26.31 -4.15
C ASP A 48 17.87 -27.56 -4.69
N TYR A 49 18.41 -28.72 -4.29
CA TYR A 49 17.78 -30.03 -4.50
C TYR A 49 17.30 -30.61 -3.17
N ARG A 50 16.23 -31.35 -3.20
CA ARG A 50 15.81 -32.23 -2.09
C ARG A 50 15.34 -33.57 -2.60
N ASP A 51 15.30 -34.57 -1.73
CA ASP A 51 14.75 -35.87 -2.06
C ASP A 51 13.25 -35.75 -2.37
N TYR A 52 12.83 -36.50 -3.38
CA TYR A 52 11.44 -36.61 -3.77
C TYR A 52 10.60 -37.20 -2.63
N GLN A 53 9.45 -36.61 -2.40
CA GLN A 53 8.41 -37.16 -1.51
C GLN A 53 7.13 -37.45 -2.30
N PRO A 54 6.39 -38.54 -1.95
CA PRO A 54 5.11 -38.81 -2.60
C PRO A 54 4.16 -37.60 -2.50
N GLY A 55 3.69 -37.15 -3.66
CA GLY A 55 2.86 -35.93 -3.76
C GLY A 55 3.58 -34.73 -4.39
N ASP A 56 4.88 -34.79 -4.58
CA ASP A 56 5.62 -33.74 -5.30
C ASP A 56 5.29 -33.72 -6.79
N ASP A 57 5.36 -32.53 -7.38
CA ASP A 57 5.13 -32.35 -8.81
C ASP A 57 6.27 -32.96 -9.62
N LEU A 58 5.95 -33.98 -10.38
CA LEU A 58 6.89 -34.75 -11.20
C LEU A 58 7.65 -33.91 -12.24
N ARG A 59 7.11 -32.74 -12.59
CA ARG A 59 7.76 -31.80 -13.53
C ARG A 59 9.03 -31.16 -12.95
N HIS A 60 9.17 -31.16 -11.63
CA HIS A 60 10.34 -30.62 -10.95
C HIS A 60 11.42 -31.68 -10.64
N ILE A 61 11.19 -32.93 -11.00
CA ILE A 61 12.22 -33.97 -10.85
C ILE A 61 13.40 -33.68 -11.77
N ASP A 62 14.61 -33.81 -11.22
CA ASP A 62 15.83 -33.79 -12.03
C ASP A 62 16.13 -35.17 -12.60
N TRP A 63 15.61 -35.41 -13.79
CA TRP A 63 15.83 -36.68 -14.51
C TRP A 63 17.31 -36.93 -14.86
N ASN A 64 18.13 -35.88 -14.99
CA ASN A 64 19.56 -36.03 -15.22
C ASN A 64 20.31 -36.45 -13.94
N ALA A 65 19.88 -35.98 -12.80
CA ALA A 65 20.40 -36.46 -11.51
C ALA A 65 20.00 -37.92 -11.29
N TYR A 66 18.74 -38.24 -11.51
CA TYR A 66 18.22 -39.62 -11.39
C TYR A 66 18.99 -40.62 -12.25
N ALA A 67 19.26 -40.29 -13.51
CA ALA A 67 20.02 -41.17 -14.44
C ALA A 67 21.45 -41.45 -13.97
N ARG A 68 22.02 -40.60 -13.10
CA ARG A 68 23.42 -40.78 -12.61
C ARG A 68 23.50 -41.39 -11.24
N THR A 69 22.49 -41.15 -10.37
CA THR A 69 22.57 -41.50 -8.95
C THR A 69 21.52 -42.53 -8.53
N ASP A 70 20.56 -42.82 -9.40
CA ASP A 70 19.36 -43.65 -9.11
C ASP A 70 18.52 -43.14 -7.92
N GLN A 71 18.70 -41.85 -7.57
CA GLN A 71 17.96 -41.14 -6.53
C GLN A 71 17.04 -40.09 -7.13
N LEU A 72 15.75 -40.16 -6.78
CA LEU A 72 14.78 -39.16 -7.21
C LEU A 72 14.97 -37.89 -6.39
N THR A 73 15.41 -36.83 -7.05
CA THR A 73 15.59 -35.49 -6.48
C THR A 73 14.69 -34.47 -7.17
N VAL A 74 14.13 -33.55 -6.40
CA VAL A 74 13.28 -32.46 -6.90
C VAL A 74 14.05 -31.16 -6.83
N LYS A 75 14.01 -30.40 -7.92
CA LYS A 75 14.55 -29.04 -7.99
C LYS A 75 13.67 -28.11 -7.17
N LEU A 76 14.25 -27.46 -6.18
CA LEU A 76 13.62 -26.36 -5.44
C LEU A 76 13.92 -25.06 -6.17
N PHE A 77 12.87 -24.32 -6.44
CA PHE A 77 12.99 -23.01 -7.06
C PHE A 77 12.56 -21.95 -6.06
N ARG A 78 13.26 -20.83 -6.06
CA ARG A 78 12.87 -19.66 -5.30
C ARG A 78 12.00 -18.78 -6.20
N GLU A 79 10.73 -18.62 -5.85
CA GLU A 79 9.91 -17.61 -6.49
C GLU A 79 10.37 -16.24 -5.98
N GLU A 80 10.85 -15.39 -6.90
CA GLU A 80 11.14 -13.99 -6.58
C GLU A 80 9.81 -13.26 -6.37
N VAL A 81 9.33 -13.28 -5.15
CA VAL A 81 8.13 -12.49 -4.78
C VAL A 81 8.55 -11.04 -4.72
N ARG A 82 8.21 -10.26 -5.75
CA ARG A 82 8.39 -8.81 -5.70
C ARG A 82 7.52 -8.24 -4.59
N PRO A 83 8.11 -7.56 -3.61
CA PRO A 83 7.36 -6.88 -2.58
C PRO A 83 6.35 -5.91 -3.21
N HIS A 84 5.26 -5.65 -2.52
CA HIS A 84 4.21 -4.76 -3.00
C HIS A 84 3.84 -3.76 -1.92
N LEU A 85 3.72 -2.49 -2.32
CA LEU A 85 3.18 -1.42 -1.50
C LEU A 85 1.76 -1.11 -1.94
N ASP A 86 0.80 -1.23 -1.03
CA ASP A 86 -0.52 -0.61 -1.14
C ASP A 86 -0.49 0.69 -0.31
N LEU A 87 -0.51 1.82 -0.98
CA LEU A 87 -0.58 3.14 -0.37
C LEU A 87 -2.03 3.62 -0.38
N ILE A 88 -2.59 3.89 0.78
CA ILE A 88 -4.00 4.23 0.97
C ILE A 88 -4.08 5.66 1.47
N LEU A 89 -4.68 6.53 0.67
CA LEU A 89 -4.79 7.96 0.92
C LEU A 89 -6.23 8.29 1.32
N ASP A 90 -6.36 8.91 2.47
CA ASP A 90 -7.60 9.51 2.89
C ASP A 90 -7.77 10.85 2.20
N THR A 91 -8.83 10.99 1.43
CA THR A 91 -9.13 12.22 0.69
C THR A 91 -10.45 12.85 1.14
N SER A 92 -10.88 12.56 2.37
CA SER A 92 -12.09 13.10 3.01
C SER A 92 -12.06 14.62 3.18
N GLY A 93 -13.18 15.19 3.60
CA GLY A 93 -13.37 16.62 3.79
C GLY A 93 -12.37 17.22 4.79
N SER A 94 -12.12 16.54 5.90
CA SER A 94 -11.18 16.95 6.94
C SER A 94 -9.73 17.12 6.44
N MET A 95 -9.35 16.37 5.41
CA MET A 95 -8.04 16.47 4.77
C MET A 95 -7.90 17.66 3.82
N ALA A 96 -9.02 18.29 3.44
CA ALA A 96 -9.09 19.38 2.45
C ALA A 96 -9.25 20.78 3.05
N LEU A 97 -9.23 20.91 4.37
CA LEU A 97 -9.45 22.21 5.03
C LEU A 97 -8.44 23.26 4.55
N THR A 98 -8.95 24.42 4.14
CA THR A 98 -8.20 25.49 3.47
C THR A 98 -7.09 26.08 4.33
N ASP A 99 -7.28 26.11 5.65
CA ASP A 99 -6.29 26.64 6.60
C ASP A 99 -5.32 25.58 7.13
N SER A 100 -5.33 24.40 6.50
CA SER A 100 -4.55 23.24 6.91
C SER A 100 -3.47 22.90 5.88
N THR A 101 -2.30 22.50 6.36
CA THR A 101 -1.22 21.97 5.52
C THR A 101 -1.36 20.47 5.26
N LYS A 102 -2.44 19.82 5.74
CA LYS A 102 -2.66 18.37 5.60
C LYS A 102 -2.67 17.91 4.15
N ALA A 103 -3.32 18.68 3.28
CA ALA A 103 -3.41 18.38 1.86
C ALA A 103 -2.02 18.31 1.19
N ASP A 104 -1.16 19.30 1.41
CA ASP A 104 0.20 19.32 0.90
C ASP A 104 1.04 18.18 1.50
N ALA A 105 0.92 17.96 2.80
CA ALA A 105 1.63 16.91 3.51
C ALA A 105 1.22 15.51 3.01
N LEU A 106 -0.08 15.28 2.75
CA LEU A 106 -0.60 14.03 2.18
C LEU A 106 0.09 13.73 0.85
N HIS A 107 0.07 14.68 -0.09
CA HIS A 107 0.65 14.51 -1.41
C HIS A 107 2.17 14.32 -1.34
N GLN A 108 2.84 15.09 -0.48
CA GLN A 108 4.28 14.98 -0.29
C GLN A 108 4.67 13.63 0.28
N LEU A 109 3.98 13.15 1.32
CA LEU A 109 4.23 11.83 1.92
C LEU A 109 3.89 10.69 0.97
N ALA A 110 2.77 10.80 0.24
CA ALA A 110 2.42 9.81 -0.77
C ALA A 110 3.56 9.64 -1.80
N ALA A 111 4.11 10.77 -2.28
CA ALA A 111 5.22 10.75 -3.21
C ALA A 111 6.52 10.19 -2.57
N ILE A 112 6.81 10.51 -1.31
CA ILE A 112 7.97 9.94 -0.59
C ILE A 112 7.85 8.42 -0.50
N PHE A 113 6.72 7.90 -0.05
CA PHE A 113 6.52 6.47 0.11
C PHE A 113 6.56 5.74 -1.24
N ALA A 114 5.94 6.29 -2.27
CA ALA A 114 5.95 5.71 -3.61
C ALA A 114 7.36 5.64 -4.19
N THR A 115 8.13 6.72 -4.10
CA THR A 115 9.52 6.76 -4.58
C THR A 115 10.42 5.84 -3.77
N ALA A 116 10.25 5.79 -2.44
CA ALA A 116 11.00 4.87 -1.58
C ALA A 116 10.66 3.40 -1.86
N ALA A 117 9.43 3.11 -2.27
CA ALA A 117 9.02 1.78 -2.71
C ALA A 117 9.68 1.39 -4.04
N ASP A 118 9.75 2.32 -4.98
CA ASP A 118 10.42 2.10 -6.26
C ASP A 118 11.92 1.84 -6.07
N ASN A 119 12.59 2.62 -5.22
CA ASN A 119 13.99 2.41 -4.83
C ASN A 119 14.22 1.02 -4.22
N ALA A 120 13.22 0.48 -3.50
CA ALA A 120 13.24 -0.88 -2.95
C ALA A 120 12.77 -1.96 -3.94
N ARG A 121 12.53 -1.60 -5.21
CA ARG A 121 12.00 -2.48 -6.27
C ARG A 121 10.66 -3.12 -5.92
N CYS A 122 9.84 -2.43 -5.13
CA CYS A 122 8.46 -2.84 -4.86
C CYS A 122 7.56 -2.48 -6.05
N SER A 123 6.65 -3.37 -6.38
CA SER A 123 5.47 -2.95 -7.14
C SER A 123 4.56 -2.13 -6.23
N GLN A 124 3.74 -1.24 -6.79
CA GLN A 124 2.90 -0.36 -5.97
C GLN A 124 1.50 -0.18 -6.54
N ALA A 125 0.56 0.12 -5.67
CA ALA A 125 -0.77 0.61 -5.98
C ALA A 125 -1.12 1.73 -5.01
N VAL A 126 -1.60 2.85 -5.54
CA VAL A 126 -2.03 4.01 -4.77
C VAL A 126 -3.56 4.09 -4.86
N TRP A 127 -4.19 4.11 -3.71
CA TRP A 127 -5.63 4.13 -3.53
C TRP A 127 -6.05 5.45 -2.89
N MET A 128 -7.09 6.06 -3.38
CA MET A 128 -7.73 7.24 -2.79
C MET A 128 -9.19 6.94 -2.47
N THR A 129 -9.74 7.60 -1.47
CA THR A 129 -11.16 7.50 -1.12
C THR A 129 -12.02 8.33 -2.09
N GLY A 130 -13.28 7.97 -2.24
CA GLY A 130 -14.26 8.63 -3.10
C GLY A 130 -15.58 7.89 -3.01
N GLU A 131 -16.30 7.75 -4.11
CA GLU A 131 -17.43 6.80 -4.22
C GLU A 131 -16.90 5.35 -4.20
N GLY A 132 -16.27 4.97 -3.10
CA GLY A 132 -15.46 3.78 -2.94
C GLY A 132 -13.97 4.07 -3.11
N PHE A 133 -13.15 3.02 -2.99
CA PHE A 133 -11.71 3.17 -3.22
C PHE A 133 -11.38 3.13 -4.71
N GLN A 134 -10.67 4.14 -5.16
CA GLN A 134 -10.25 4.28 -6.55
C GLN A 134 -8.72 4.29 -6.64
N ARG A 135 -8.18 3.74 -7.72
CA ARG A 135 -6.75 3.83 -7.98
C ARG A 135 -6.39 5.20 -8.55
N VAL A 136 -5.31 5.76 -8.06
CA VAL A 136 -4.72 6.97 -8.64
C VAL A 136 -4.29 6.68 -10.07
N ALA A 137 -4.68 7.53 -11.00
CA ALA A 137 -4.29 7.38 -12.40
C ALA A 137 -2.76 7.48 -12.54
N ASN A 138 -2.19 6.54 -13.30
CA ASN A 138 -0.74 6.44 -13.53
C ASN A 138 0.11 6.19 -12.27
N ASP A 139 -0.44 5.51 -11.26
CA ASP A 139 0.26 5.16 -10.02
C ASP A 139 1.54 4.32 -10.21
N SER A 140 1.75 3.75 -11.39
CA SER A 140 2.99 3.07 -11.79
C SER A 140 4.07 4.00 -12.37
N GLN A 141 3.74 5.28 -12.55
CA GLN A 141 4.67 6.32 -12.99
C GLN A 141 5.28 7.04 -11.78
N PRO A 142 6.38 7.83 -12.00
CA PRO A 142 6.88 8.72 -10.95
C PRO A 142 5.78 9.64 -10.41
N PRO A 143 5.77 9.97 -9.11
CA PRO A 143 4.71 10.78 -8.50
C PRO A 143 4.46 12.12 -9.20
N SER A 144 5.48 12.73 -9.79
CA SER A 144 5.35 13.96 -10.60
C SER A 144 4.49 13.80 -11.85
N ALA A 145 4.25 12.57 -12.31
CA ALA A 145 3.43 12.24 -13.47
C ALA A 145 2.05 11.64 -13.10
N TRP A 146 1.72 11.55 -11.82
CA TRP A 146 0.41 11.04 -11.41
C TRP A 146 -0.72 11.96 -11.88
N GLY A 147 -1.90 11.36 -12.07
CA GLY A 147 -3.14 12.11 -12.21
C GLY A 147 -3.50 12.87 -10.93
N ASP A 148 -4.50 13.73 -11.05
CA ASP A 148 -4.99 14.49 -9.90
C ASP A 148 -5.52 13.55 -8.80
N ILE A 149 -5.19 13.91 -7.56
CA ILE A 149 -5.72 13.30 -6.34
C ILE A 149 -6.61 14.34 -5.70
N PRO A 150 -7.91 14.35 -6.03
CA PRO A 150 -8.85 15.32 -5.47
C PRO A 150 -9.05 15.06 -3.99
N LEU A 151 -9.12 16.13 -3.21
CA LEU A 151 -9.46 16.12 -1.79
C LEU A 151 -10.82 16.76 -1.56
N GLY A 152 -11.37 16.56 -0.37
CA GLY A 152 -12.67 17.12 0.01
C GLY A 152 -13.84 16.24 -0.41
N ASN A 153 -13.62 14.94 -0.47
CA ASN A 153 -14.67 13.97 -0.69
C ASN A 153 -15.62 13.96 0.51
N ALA A 154 -16.92 14.09 0.23
CA ALA A 154 -17.98 14.11 1.25
C ALA A 154 -18.33 12.72 1.79
N ILE A 155 -17.81 11.64 1.19
CA ILE A 155 -18.06 10.27 1.65
C ILE A 155 -17.02 9.89 2.70
N PRO A 156 -17.44 9.56 3.94
CA PRO A 156 -16.54 9.14 4.98
C PRO A 156 -15.72 7.91 4.57
N PHE A 157 -14.51 7.82 5.08
CA PHE A 157 -13.56 6.73 4.74
C PHE A 157 -14.18 5.34 4.95
N GLU A 158 -14.92 5.14 6.03
CA GLU A 158 -15.58 3.88 6.36
C GLU A 158 -16.68 3.52 5.34
N GLU A 159 -17.46 4.51 4.92
CA GLU A 159 -18.50 4.34 3.92
C GLU A 159 -17.87 4.03 2.54
N ALA A 160 -16.83 4.73 2.14
CA ALA A 160 -16.08 4.46 0.93
C ALA A 160 -15.56 3.00 0.90
N HIS A 161 -15.08 2.49 2.05
CA HIS A 161 -14.67 1.10 2.17
C HIS A 161 -15.84 0.12 2.01
N SER A 162 -17.02 0.48 2.48
CA SER A 162 -18.21 -0.37 2.39
C SER A 162 -18.81 -0.39 0.98
N LEU A 163 -18.72 0.72 0.25
CA LEU A 163 -19.20 0.85 -1.13
C LEU A 163 -18.33 0.05 -2.11
N LEU A 164 -17.04 0.30 -2.10
CA LEU A 164 -16.09 -0.38 -2.98
C LEU A 164 -14.73 -0.51 -2.27
N PRO A 165 -14.44 -1.67 -1.64
CA PRO A 165 -13.18 -1.86 -0.96
C PRO A 165 -11.99 -1.92 -1.93
N PRO A 166 -10.79 -1.48 -1.51
CA PRO A 166 -9.59 -1.55 -2.33
C PRO A 166 -9.16 -3.02 -2.55
N ARG A 167 -8.68 -3.34 -3.74
CA ARG A 167 -8.14 -4.67 -4.05
C ARG A 167 -6.69 -4.78 -3.58
N LEU A 168 -6.49 -4.89 -2.27
CA LEU A 168 -5.18 -4.93 -1.65
C LEU A 168 -4.47 -6.27 -1.90
N ARG A 169 -3.15 -6.21 -2.10
CA ARG A 169 -2.36 -7.40 -2.34
C ARG A 169 -2.07 -8.14 -1.03
N ARG A 170 -2.24 -9.46 -1.04
CA ARG A 170 -1.84 -10.31 0.11
C ARG A 170 -0.32 -10.26 0.26
N GLN A 171 0.16 -10.33 1.51
CA GLN A 171 1.58 -10.22 1.85
C GLN A 171 2.24 -8.91 1.38
N GLY A 172 1.42 -7.88 1.08
CA GLY A 172 1.91 -6.54 0.76
C GLY A 172 2.21 -5.71 2.02
N ILE A 173 3.02 -4.68 1.84
CA ILE A 173 3.18 -3.60 2.81
C ILE A 173 2.02 -2.64 2.61
N ARG A 174 1.37 -2.20 3.67
CA ARG A 174 0.29 -1.22 3.59
C ARG A 174 0.66 0.03 4.36
N VAL A 175 0.51 1.17 3.72
CA VAL A 175 0.67 2.48 4.33
C VAL A 175 -0.64 3.23 4.19
N ILE A 176 -1.23 3.62 5.31
CA ILE A 176 -2.47 4.40 5.37
C ILE A 176 -2.10 5.79 5.84
N ILE A 177 -2.47 6.83 5.08
CA ILE A 177 -2.24 8.22 5.42
C ILE A 177 -3.60 8.90 5.61
N SER A 178 -3.90 9.35 6.82
CA SER A 178 -5.19 9.93 7.22
C SER A 178 -5.00 10.77 8.49
N ASP A 179 -5.92 11.66 8.79
CA ASP A 179 -6.01 12.29 10.12
C ASP A 179 -6.73 11.40 11.14
N LEU A 180 -7.40 10.34 10.66
CA LEU A 180 -8.21 9.39 11.46
C LEU A 180 -9.43 10.03 12.13
N PHE A 181 -9.92 11.17 11.64
CA PHE A 181 -11.14 11.81 12.13
C PHE A 181 -12.42 11.20 11.52
N TRP A 182 -12.38 9.90 11.31
CA TRP A 182 -13.53 9.18 10.76
C TRP A 182 -14.68 9.15 11.76
N PRO A 183 -15.92 9.36 11.29
CA PRO A 183 -17.09 9.22 12.17
C PRO A 183 -17.18 7.80 12.74
N GLY A 184 -17.44 7.69 14.03
CA GLY A 184 -17.67 6.42 14.69
C GLY A 184 -16.41 5.65 15.09
N ASN A 185 -16.43 4.32 14.94
CA ASN A 185 -15.33 3.45 15.36
C ASN A 185 -14.48 2.99 14.16
N PRO A 186 -13.25 3.48 14.00
CA PRO A 186 -12.40 3.13 12.85
C PRO A 186 -11.86 1.68 12.86
N LEU A 187 -11.93 0.99 14.02
CA LEU A 187 -11.31 -0.32 14.19
C LEU A 187 -11.81 -1.41 13.23
N PRO A 188 -13.11 -1.53 12.92
CA PRO A 188 -13.58 -2.54 11.97
C PRO A 188 -12.99 -2.35 10.57
N THR A 189 -12.95 -1.11 10.08
CA THR A 189 -12.39 -0.77 8.77
C THR A 189 -10.88 -0.98 8.75
N LEU A 190 -10.16 -0.53 9.78
CA LEU A 190 -8.73 -0.78 9.90
C LEU A 190 -8.41 -2.28 9.92
N ARG A 191 -9.17 -3.11 10.66
CA ARG A 191 -8.98 -4.56 10.65
C ARG A 191 -9.09 -5.16 9.26
N LYS A 192 -10.10 -4.77 8.48
CA LYS A 192 -10.27 -5.23 7.10
C LYS A 192 -9.11 -4.78 6.22
N LEU A 193 -8.67 -3.53 6.35
CA LEU A 193 -7.53 -2.99 5.61
C LEU A 193 -6.20 -3.64 6.01
N THR A 194 -6.08 -4.24 7.18
CA THR A 194 -4.85 -4.90 7.66
C THR A 194 -4.82 -6.39 7.39
N GLU A 195 -5.95 -6.99 7.01
CA GLU A 195 -6.07 -8.42 6.81
C GLU A 195 -5.16 -8.94 5.70
N GLY A 196 -4.31 -9.91 6.03
CA GLY A 196 -3.40 -10.56 5.08
C GLY A 196 -2.22 -9.68 4.62
N ALA A 197 -1.94 -8.54 5.26
CA ALA A 197 -0.76 -7.74 5.03
C ALA A 197 0.50 -8.37 5.65
N ALA A 198 1.67 -8.12 5.06
CA ALA A 198 2.96 -8.44 5.68
C ALA A 198 3.36 -7.43 6.76
N SER A 199 3.06 -6.15 6.52
CA SER A 199 3.18 -5.08 7.51
C SER A 199 2.18 -3.98 7.23
N VAL A 200 1.81 -3.23 8.26
CA VAL A 200 0.89 -2.09 8.17
C VAL A 200 1.48 -0.92 8.92
N HIS A 201 1.48 0.22 8.28
CA HIS A 201 1.90 1.49 8.84
C HIS A 201 0.78 2.50 8.69
N ILE A 202 0.44 3.16 9.79
CA ILE A 202 -0.54 4.24 9.80
C ILE A 202 0.21 5.54 10.06
N VAL A 203 0.06 6.49 9.15
CA VAL A 203 0.62 7.83 9.25
C VAL A 203 -0.52 8.77 9.54
N GLN A 204 -0.62 9.20 10.80
CA GLN A 204 -1.61 10.18 11.20
C GLN A 204 -1.11 11.60 10.89
N LEU A 205 -1.91 12.36 10.13
CA LEU A 205 -1.65 13.75 9.80
C LEU A 205 -2.54 14.66 10.64
N LEU A 206 -1.93 15.47 11.48
CA LEU A 206 -2.62 16.46 12.30
C LEU A 206 -2.06 17.85 11.98
N ALA A 207 -2.95 18.80 11.74
CA ALA A 207 -2.60 20.19 11.66
C ALA A 207 -2.53 20.80 13.07
N PRO A 208 -1.86 21.93 13.27
CA PRO A 208 -1.84 22.62 14.56
C PRO A 208 -3.25 22.89 15.14
N GLY A 209 -4.22 23.24 14.30
CA GLY A 209 -5.59 23.46 14.70
C GLY A 209 -6.34 22.20 15.17
N ASP A 210 -5.88 21.01 14.75
CA ASP A 210 -6.44 19.73 15.19
C ASP A 210 -5.98 19.40 16.64
N LEU A 211 -4.82 19.91 17.04
CA LEU A 211 -4.22 19.67 18.37
C LEU A 211 -4.62 20.73 19.40
N GLU A 212 -4.82 21.96 18.95
CA GLU A 212 -5.17 23.08 19.79
C GLU A 212 -6.55 23.62 19.40
N PRO A 213 -7.63 23.18 20.09
CA PRO A 213 -8.96 23.67 19.79
C PRO A 213 -9.01 25.20 19.99
N PRO A 214 -9.89 25.93 19.25
CA PRO A 214 -9.99 27.36 19.36
C PRO A 214 -10.29 27.79 20.80
N GLN A 215 -9.81 28.98 21.18
CA GLN A 215 -9.97 29.50 22.52
C GLN A 215 -11.45 29.57 22.93
N PRO A 216 -11.77 29.40 24.24
CA PRO A 216 -13.13 29.40 24.70
C PRO A 216 -13.87 30.69 24.31
N GLY A 217 -15.00 30.56 23.66
CA GLY A 217 -15.82 31.65 23.15
C GLY A 217 -17.09 31.09 22.51
N ASN A 218 -17.93 31.97 21.96
CA ASN A 218 -19.02 31.53 21.10
C ASN A 218 -18.48 31.13 19.74
N VAL A 219 -18.25 29.86 19.54
CA VAL A 219 -17.80 29.26 18.25
C VAL A 219 -18.95 28.42 17.70
N GLN A 220 -19.15 28.51 16.41
CA GLN A 220 -19.98 27.57 15.67
C GLN A 220 -19.05 26.50 15.13
N LEU A 221 -19.32 25.25 15.46
CA LEU A 221 -18.61 24.09 14.91
C LEU A 221 -19.42 23.57 13.73
N GLU A 222 -18.71 23.27 12.67
CA GLU A 222 -19.27 22.63 11.48
C GLU A 222 -18.44 21.38 11.21
N ASP A 223 -19.12 20.26 11.01
CA ASP A 223 -18.44 19.01 10.67
C ASP A 223 -17.90 19.10 9.23
N ALA A 224 -16.60 18.85 9.07
CA ALA A 224 -15.92 18.99 7.79
C ALA A 224 -16.35 17.96 6.74
N GLU A 225 -17.02 16.89 7.15
CA GLU A 225 -17.45 15.81 6.25
C GLU A 225 -18.94 15.90 5.93
N THR A 226 -19.76 16.25 6.91
CA THR A 226 -21.22 16.31 6.73
C THR A 226 -21.73 17.73 6.45
N GLY A 227 -20.99 18.77 6.83
CA GLY A 227 -21.40 20.17 6.73
C GLY A 227 -22.49 20.56 7.73
N GLU A 228 -22.73 19.76 8.78
CA GLU A 228 -23.69 20.03 9.86
C GLU A 228 -23.09 20.77 11.06
#